data_aadb87fb06d62f23a8e3f476071a7129
#
_entry.id   aadb87fb06d62f23a8e3f476071a7129
#
_cell.length_a   1.000
_cell.length_b   1.000
_cell.length_c   1.000
_cell.angle_alpha   90.00
_cell.angle_beta   90.00
_cell.angle_gamma   90.00
#
_symmetry.space_group_name_H-M   'P 1'
#
loop_
_entity.id
_entity.type
_entity.pdbx_description
1 polymer ?
#
loop_
_entity_poly.entity_id
_entity_poly.type
_entity_poly.pdbx_seq_one_letter_code
_entity_poly.pdbx_strand_id
1 'polypeptide(L)'
;MKRVLSLLVLIIVLGIFLKACIKKDMPENIELKTISENQERIAYPAPEKNVTLNGVDYLQSQAPIGKFGGKLIISTIGEGPKTFNPCNTKDATSSSMAGMLYDGLVTTKPRTGNVQPQLAKDFEINGQDYIIHLRHGITWSDGKPINADDVMYTYKEVVFKNLGNPSAMDAMKIDGQLPELVKLDDYTVKFTTPRAFAPFLRQLSYPIVPKHYFKPYSDKGESVFNAFLNPDTKPDTIISGGAFRLKEYVAAQRVVFERNPNYYKINLKNEKLPYLDKVIYMIVGDSNNEILKFEAKEIDVLGLRGSNVAQYKLNEPNSDYKVYNLGPDTGTLFLVINLNNRKDKNGKPYVNPIKQKWFANRDFRAAIDWAVDRKNMVQNIASGVAEPLFTAESLNSIYLNKYIKGHPCDLRVAKKSLEKAGFKEKNGVLYDAENNRVEFDLYTNAGNLEREALGVMVKQDLEELGMKVNFKPVEFNSLVNKLTNTNDWEMAIMGLTGTPLEPHDGKNVWTSKGSLHMFNQRPADYTVDDRLDWEKELDEIFREGALKLTYEERKPLYDRYQTIIYNQKPIIYLYSPIRITAIRKKFKNIFPTSLSGLIYNLDEIYIE
;
A
#
# COMPACT_ATOMS: atom_id res chain seq x y z
N MET A 1 -54.50 24.97 -31.35
CA MET A 1 -54.84 24.04 -30.23
C MET A 1 -54.43 22.61 -30.50
N LYS A 2 -54.71 21.95 -31.65
CA LYS A 2 -54.33 20.54 -31.87
C LYS A 2 -52.79 20.23 -31.83
N ARG A 3 -51.90 21.12 -32.28
CA ARG A 3 -50.44 20.91 -32.24
C ARG A 3 -49.83 21.03 -30.84
N VAL A 4 -50.40 21.84 -29.94
CA VAL A 4 -49.92 21.99 -28.57
C VAL A 4 -50.33 20.78 -27.72
N LEU A 5 -51.51 20.20 -27.99
CA LEU A 5 -51.99 19.01 -27.29
C LEU A 5 -51.15 17.76 -27.68
N SER A 6 -50.69 17.64 -28.95
CA SER A 6 -49.80 16.56 -29.39
C SER A 6 -48.41 16.65 -28.77
N LEU A 7 -47.88 17.86 -28.53
CA LEU A 7 -46.57 18.05 -27.88
C LEU A 7 -46.62 17.69 -26.38
N LEU A 8 -47.72 18.06 -25.69
CA LEU A 8 -47.91 17.69 -24.29
C LEU A 8 -48.10 16.17 -24.08
N VAL A 9 -48.79 15.49 -24.97
CA VAL A 9 -48.92 14.02 -24.91
C VAL A 9 -47.59 13.34 -25.19
N LEU A 10 -46.76 13.86 -26.11
CA LEU A 10 -45.41 13.32 -26.40
C LEU A 10 -44.46 13.49 -25.20
N ILE A 11 -44.52 14.62 -24.50
CA ILE A 11 -43.70 14.87 -23.30
C ILE A 11 -44.13 13.97 -22.13
N ILE A 12 -45.44 13.74 -21.96
CA ILE A 12 -45.97 12.84 -20.93
C ILE A 12 -45.58 11.38 -21.23
N VAL A 13 -45.68 10.94 -22.48
CA VAL A 13 -45.28 9.58 -22.90
C VAL A 13 -43.76 9.40 -22.78
N LEU A 14 -42.94 10.39 -23.15
CA LEU A 14 -41.49 10.34 -22.91
C LEU A 14 -41.14 10.34 -21.41
N GLY A 15 -41.88 11.09 -20.58
CA GLY A 15 -41.70 11.10 -19.12
C GLY A 15 -42.08 9.77 -18.46
N ILE A 16 -43.08 9.07 -18.99
CA ILE A 16 -43.48 7.73 -18.53
C ILE A 16 -42.51 6.65 -19.02
N PHE A 17 -42.01 6.76 -20.26
CA PHE A 17 -40.95 5.87 -20.76
C PHE A 17 -39.60 6.08 -20.03
N LEU A 18 -39.21 7.30 -19.72
CA LEU A 18 -38.01 7.55 -18.88
C LEU A 18 -38.19 7.01 -17.44
N LYS A 19 -39.38 7.14 -16.84
CA LYS A 19 -39.66 6.51 -15.53
C LYS A 19 -39.73 4.99 -15.56
N ALA A 20 -40.17 4.37 -16.67
CA ALA A 20 -40.21 2.93 -16.83
C ALA A 20 -38.80 2.33 -17.15
N CYS A 21 -37.90 3.10 -17.79
CA CYS A 21 -36.51 2.67 -18.01
C CYS A 21 -35.58 2.86 -16.78
N ILE A 22 -36.00 3.65 -15.78
CA ILE A 22 -35.24 3.88 -14.54
C ILE A 22 -35.61 2.88 -13.43
N LYS A 23 -36.67 2.10 -13.58
CA LYS A 23 -36.98 0.94 -12.73
C LYS A 23 -36.51 -0.36 -13.39
N LYS A 24 -35.23 -0.46 -13.75
CA LYS A 24 -34.55 -1.72 -13.72
C LYS A 24 -34.04 -1.87 -12.30
N ASP A 25 -34.63 -2.82 -11.57
CA ASP A 25 -34.24 -3.16 -10.21
C ASP A 25 -32.73 -3.26 -10.13
N MET A 26 -32.07 -2.22 -9.57
CA MET A 26 -30.75 -2.41 -9.04
C MET A 26 -30.92 -3.39 -7.90
N PRO A 27 -30.19 -4.52 -7.88
CA PRO A 27 -30.28 -5.44 -6.77
C PRO A 27 -30.05 -4.67 -5.49
N GLU A 28 -30.96 -4.83 -4.52
CA GLU A 28 -30.81 -4.29 -3.17
C GLU A 28 -29.38 -4.52 -2.70
N ASN A 29 -28.78 -3.50 -2.10
CA ASN A 29 -27.41 -3.50 -1.58
C ASN A 29 -27.06 -4.87 -0.99
N ILE A 30 -26.15 -5.60 -1.64
CA ILE A 30 -25.55 -6.77 -1.02
C ILE A 30 -24.74 -6.23 0.14
N GLU A 31 -25.27 -6.34 1.36
CA GLU A 31 -24.55 -5.91 2.56
C GLU A 31 -23.20 -6.65 2.62
N LEU A 32 -22.15 -5.93 2.96
CA LEU A 32 -20.79 -6.51 3.17
C LEU A 32 -20.81 -7.72 4.10
N LYS A 33 -21.75 -7.76 5.06
CA LYS A 33 -22.04 -8.94 5.90
C LYS A 33 -22.33 -10.18 5.07
N THR A 34 -23.15 -10.08 4.00
CA THR A 34 -23.50 -11.22 3.15
C THR A 34 -22.30 -11.76 2.38
N ILE A 35 -21.32 -10.89 2.05
CA ILE A 35 -20.08 -11.32 1.38
C ILE A 35 -19.16 -12.02 2.39
N SER A 36 -19.13 -11.60 3.66
CA SER A 36 -18.31 -12.21 4.71
C SER A 36 -18.93 -13.48 5.32
N GLU A 37 -20.25 -13.52 5.47
CA GLU A 37 -20.97 -14.64 6.10
C GLU A 37 -21.02 -15.90 5.24
N ASN A 38 -20.93 -15.78 3.90
CA ASN A 38 -20.92 -16.89 2.95
C ASN A 38 -19.52 -17.35 2.52
N GLN A 39 -18.44 -16.86 3.15
CA GLN A 39 -17.12 -17.46 2.93
C GLN A 39 -17.03 -18.80 3.65
N GLU A 40 -16.86 -19.90 2.90
CA GLU A 40 -16.46 -21.19 3.47
C GLU A 40 -15.27 -20.97 4.42
N ARG A 41 -15.27 -21.63 5.57
CA ARG A 41 -14.12 -21.62 6.48
C ARG A 41 -12.91 -22.20 5.73
N ILE A 42 -12.00 -21.32 5.32
CA ILE A 42 -10.77 -21.72 4.66
C ILE A 42 -9.85 -22.36 5.70
N ALA A 43 -9.52 -23.63 5.49
CA ALA A 43 -8.52 -24.32 6.29
C ALA A 43 -7.13 -23.89 5.82
N TYR A 44 -6.49 -23.02 6.59
CA TYR A 44 -5.11 -22.62 6.31
C TYR A 44 -4.13 -23.74 6.70
N PRO A 45 -3.04 -23.94 5.93
CA PRO A 45 -2.02 -24.91 6.29
C PRO A 45 -1.33 -24.55 7.61
N ALA A 46 -0.74 -25.55 8.24
CA ALA A 46 0.18 -25.34 9.36
C ALA A 46 1.41 -24.52 8.91
N PRO A 47 2.16 -23.91 9.84
CA PRO A 47 3.40 -23.21 9.49
C PRO A 47 4.40 -24.14 8.80
N GLU A 48 5.14 -23.59 7.84
CA GLU A 48 6.25 -24.26 7.15
C GLU A 48 7.29 -24.77 8.15
N LYS A 49 8.01 -25.84 7.77
CA LYS A 49 9.01 -26.49 8.62
C LYS A 49 10.38 -26.54 7.94
N ASN A 50 11.44 -26.34 8.72
CA ASN A 50 12.79 -26.64 8.26
C ASN A 50 13.01 -28.16 8.21
N VAL A 51 13.50 -28.66 7.09
CA VAL A 51 13.83 -30.08 6.87
C VAL A 51 15.18 -30.17 6.19
N THR A 52 16.09 -31.00 6.73
CA THR A 52 17.40 -31.24 6.11
C THR A 52 17.37 -32.60 5.41
N LEU A 53 17.61 -32.61 4.10
CA LEU A 53 17.67 -33.83 3.28
C LEU A 53 18.99 -33.85 2.50
N ASN A 54 19.76 -34.90 2.66
CA ASN A 54 21.05 -35.08 1.98
C ASN A 54 22.01 -33.88 2.11
N GLY A 55 22.03 -33.26 3.29
CA GLY A 55 22.87 -32.08 3.56
C GLY A 55 22.34 -30.77 3.03
N VAL A 56 21.13 -30.72 2.47
CA VAL A 56 20.45 -29.49 2.00
C VAL A 56 19.32 -29.11 2.94
N ASP A 57 19.30 -27.87 3.38
CA ASP A 57 18.24 -27.31 4.24
C ASP A 57 17.09 -26.76 3.38
N TYR A 58 15.96 -27.45 3.40
CA TYR A 58 14.74 -27.06 2.71
C TYR A 58 13.74 -26.41 3.66
N LEU A 59 12.87 -25.57 3.08
CA LEU A 59 11.64 -25.09 3.70
C LEU A 59 10.48 -25.96 3.21
N GLN A 60 9.89 -26.77 4.09
CA GLN A 60 8.80 -27.67 3.70
C GLN A 60 7.45 -26.99 3.92
N SER A 61 6.71 -26.82 2.83
CA SER A 61 5.31 -26.42 2.86
C SER A 61 4.44 -27.45 3.56
N GLN A 62 3.48 -26.99 4.34
CA GLN A 62 2.45 -27.81 4.97
C GLN A 62 1.10 -27.71 4.25
N ALA A 63 1.06 -27.07 3.09
CA ALA A 63 -0.12 -27.00 2.24
C ALA A 63 -0.46 -28.40 1.66
N PRO A 64 -1.74 -28.66 1.29
CA PRO A 64 -2.13 -29.87 0.58
C PRO A 64 -1.27 -30.09 -0.67
N ILE A 65 -0.93 -31.35 -0.93
CA ILE A 65 -0.12 -31.72 -2.09
C ILE A 65 -0.88 -31.43 -3.37
N GLY A 66 -0.24 -30.66 -4.26
CA GLY A 66 -0.77 -30.30 -5.57
C GLY A 66 -0.26 -31.17 -6.71
N LYS A 67 -0.65 -30.80 -7.93
CA LYS A 67 -0.20 -31.39 -9.18
C LYS A 67 0.77 -30.42 -9.87
N PHE A 68 1.85 -30.95 -10.40
CA PHE A 68 2.79 -30.17 -11.20
C PHE A 68 2.22 -29.91 -12.59
N GLY A 69 2.48 -28.72 -13.10
CA GLY A 69 2.14 -28.32 -14.46
C GLY A 69 1.22 -27.12 -14.56
N GLY A 70 1.05 -26.65 -15.78
CA GLY A 70 0.13 -25.56 -16.11
C GLY A 70 0.69 -24.18 -15.87
N LYS A 71 -0.20 -23.18 -16.05
CA LYS A 71 0.16 -21.76 -15.95
C LYS A 71 -0.93 -20.96 -15.25
N LEU A 72 -0.53 -19.93 -14.51
CA LEU A 72 -1.40 -18.88 -13.99
C LEU A 72 -1.16 -17.61 -14.83
N ILE A 73 -2.22 -16.99 -15.31
CA ILE A 73 -2.17 -15.76 -16.08
C ILE A 73 -2.85 -14.66 -15.27
N ILE A 74 -2.09 -13.63 -14.94
CA ILE A 74 -2.57 -12.46 -14.20
C ILE A 74 -2.31 -11.19 -15.02
N SER A 75 -2.88 -10.07 -14.63
CA SER A 75 -2.67 -8.79 -15.29
C SER A 75 -1.80 -7.85 -14.45
N THR A 76 -1.18 -6.91 -15.12
CA THR A 76 -0.62 -5.69 -14.52
C THR A 76 -1.01 -4.50 -15.37
N ILE A 77 -1.52 -3.44 -14.72
CA ILE A 77 -1.95 -2.23 -15.42
C ILE A 77 -0.74 -1.30 -15.60
N GLY A 78 -0.60 -0.72 -16.79
CA GLY A 78 0.43 0.25 -17.13
C GLY A 78 1.38 -0.24 -18.22
N GLU A 79 2.65 0.15 -18.14
CA GLU A 79 3.66 -0.10 -19.20
C GLU A 79 4.50 -1.37 -18.96
N GLY A 80 4.35 -2.02 -17.81
CA GLY A 80 5.18 -3.15 -17.39
C GLY A 80 6.36 -2.70 -16.50
N PRO A 81 7.30 -3.64 -16.20
CA PRO A 81 8.44 -3.35 -15.34
C PRO A 81 9.46 -2.43 -16.03
N LYS A 82 10.05 -1.53 -15.25
CA LYS A 82 11.14 -0.63 -15.68
C LYS A 82 12.52 -1.22 -15.41
N THR A 83 12.59 -2.23 -14.56
CA THR A 83 13.82 -2.97 -14.23
C THR A 83 13.47 -4.32 -13.62
N PHE A 84 14.38 -5.30 -13.79
CA PHE A 84 14.40 -6.57 -13.05
C PHE A 84 15.49 -6.58 -11.96
N ASN A 85 16.25 -5.48 -11.80
CA ASN A 85 17.22 -5.32 -10.73
C ASN A 85 16.49 -5.02 -9.40
N PRO A 86 16.47 -5.98 -8.43
CA PRO A 86 15.75 -5.81 -7.17
C PRO A 86 16.30 -4.64 -6.34
N CYS A 87 17.57 -4.29 -6.53
CA CYS A 87 18.22 -3.19 -5.81
C CYS A 87 17.83 -1.80 -6.33
N ASN A 88 17.19 -1.70 -7.51
CA ASN A 88 16.87 -0.43 -8.16
C ASN A 88 15.37 -0.23 -8.44
N THR A 89 14.51 -1.05 -7.87
CA THR A 89 13.05 -0.90 -8.05
C THR A 89 12.55 0.37 -7.36
N LYS A 90 11.73 1.16 -8.07
CA LYS A 90 11.11 2.41 -7.58
C LYS A 90 9.60 2.45 -7.81
N ASP A 91 9.03 1.39 -8.37
CA ASP A 91 7.60 1.23 -8.66
C ASP A 91 7.12 -0.16 -8.27
N ALA A 92 5.81 -0.29 -8.03
CA ALA A 92 5.19 -1.53 -7.56
C ALA A 92 5.32 -2.69 -8.56
N THR A 93 5.21 -2.40 -9.87
CA THR A 93 5.30 -3.43 -10.92
C THR A 93 6.70 -4.02 -10.97
N SER A 94 7.75 -3.17 -11.04
CA SER A 94 9.15 -3.64 -11.00
C SER A 94 9.46 -4.40 -9.72
N SER A 95 9.00 -3.93 -8.55
CA SER A 95 9.21 -4.60 -7.26
C SER A 95 8.53 -5.98 -7.21
N SER A 96 7.30 -6.10 -7.72
CA SER A 96 6.59 -7.37 -7.79
C SER A 96 7.28 -8.38 -8.71
N MET A 97 7.76 -7.93 -9.87
CA MET A 97 8.48 -8.79 -10.83
C MET A 97 9.84 -9.25 -10.28
N ALA A 98 10.59 -8.34 -9.63
CA ALA A 98 11.86 -8.69 -8.98
C ALA A 98 11.66 -9.65 -7.81
N GLY A 99 10.56 -9.54 -7.07
CA GLY A 99 10.18 -10.46 -6.00
C GLY A 99 9.87 -11.90 -6.46
N MET A 100 9.63 -12.12 -7.76
CA MET A 100 9.54 -13.46 -8.33
C MET A 100 10.92 -14.13 -8.48
N LEU A 101 11.98 -13.32 -8.56
CA LEU A 101 13.35 -13.75 -8.89
C LEU A 101 14.25 -13.85 -7.66
N TYR A 102 14.01 -13.02 -6.62
CA TYR A 102 14.94 -12.89 -5.50
C TYR A 102 14.20 -12.86 -4.16
N ASP A 103 14.70 -13.64 -3.21
CA ASP A 103 14.20 -13.71 -1.85
C ASP A 103 15.08 -12.91 -0.87
N GLY A 104 14.50 -12.48 0.26
CA GLY A 104 15.22 -11.88 1.39
C GLY A 104 15.71 -12.92 2.40
N LEU A 105 16.45 -12.48 3.42
CA LEU A 105 16.83 -13.34 4.54
C LEU A 105 15.60 -13.80 5.32
N VAL A 106 14.65 -12.91 5.48
CA VAL A 106 13.38 -13.13 6.18
C VAL A 106 12.20 -12.69 5.31
N THR A 107 11.01 -13.14 5.66
CA THR A 107 9.75 -12.70 5.05
C THR A 107 8.69 -12.48 6.14
N THR A 108 7.49 -12.12 5.73
CA THR A 108 6.36 -11.86 6.63
C THR A 108 5.37 -13.01 6.56
N LYS A 109 4.94 -13.53 7.72
CA LYS A 109 3.82 -14.49 7.80
C LYS A 109 2.55 -13.87 7.25
N PRO A 110 1.92 -14.44 6.22
CA PRO A 110 0.81 -13.82 5.48
C PRO A 110 -0.41 -13.48 6.33
N ARG A 111 -0.65 -14.19 7.41
CA ARG A 111 -1.84 -14.02 8.27
C ARG A 111 -1.61 -13.13 9.48
N THR A 112 -0.41 -13.15 10.05
CA THR A 112 -0.11 -12.48 11.33
C THR A 112 0.80 -11.27 11.19
N GLY A 113 1.48 -11.15 10.04
CA GLY A 113 2.46 -10.10 9.83
C GLY A 113 3.78 -10.27 10.59
N ASN A 114 3.93 -11.33 11.39
CA ASN A 114 5.18 -11.61 12.09
C ASN A 114 6.30 -11.97 11.10
N VAL A 115 7.53 -11.58 11.42
CA VAL A 115 8.70 -11.96 10.64
C VAL A 115 8.97 -13.46 10.79
N GLN A 116 9.32 -14.11 9.68
CA GLN A 116 9.74 -15.52 9.65
C GLN A 116 10.98 -15.69 8.76
N PRO A 117 11.81 -16.73 8.99
CA PRO A 117 12.93 -17.06 8.12
C PRO A 117 12.49 -17.32 6.68
N GLN A 118 13.38 -16.99 5.70
CA GLN A 118 13.21 -17.28 4.27
C GLN A 118 14.49 -17.90 3.72
N LEU A 119 15.46 -17.14 3.19
CA LEU A 119 16.82 -17.64 2.90
C LEU A 119 17.57 -17.96 4.19
N ALA A 120 17.28 -17.26 5.28
CA ALA A 120 17.69 -17.72 6.60
C ALA A 120 16.95 -19.01 6.96
N LYS A 121 17.65 -19.95 7.62
CA LYS A 121 17.07 -21.12 8.27
C LYS A 121 16.43 -20.74 9.60
N ASP A 122 17.14 -19.92 10.37
CA ASP A 122 16.72 -19.34 11.63
C ASP A 122 17.53 -18.05 11.94
N PHE A 123 17.20 -17.40 13.05
CA PHE A 123 17.93 -16.23 13.54
C PHE A 123 17.84 -16.12 15.06
N GLU A 124 18.85 -15.51 15.67
CA GLU A 124 18.90 -15.17 17.08
C GLU A 124 18.99 -13.66 17.26
N ILE A 125 18.35 -13.14 18.30
CA ILE A 125 18.38 -11.71 18.65
C ILE A 125 18.88 -11.58 20.08
N ASN A 126 20.06 -10.99 20.26
CA ASN A 126 20.73 -10.80 21.54
C ASN A 126 20.98 -9.29 21.74
N GLY A 127 19.96 -8.57 22.20
CA GLY A 127 20.05 -7.11 22.37
C GLY A 127 20.16 -6.37 21.04
N GLN A 128 21.38 -5.94 20.70
CA GLN A 128 21.71 -5.24 19.45
C GLN A 128 22.22 -6.17 18.36
N ASP A 129 22.55 -7.42 18.70
CA ASP A 129 23.11 -8.42 17.79
C ASP A 129 21.98 -9.27 17.19
N TYR A 130 21.96 -9.34 15.86
CA TYR A 130 21.09 -10.18 15.06
C TYR A 130 21.97 -11.20 14.33
N ILE A 131 21.97 -12.44 14.79
CA ILE A 131 22.73 -13.55 14.20
C ILE A 131 21.81 -14.28 13.24
N ILE A 132 22.19 -14.36 11.99
CA ILE A 132 21.38 -14.95 10.92
C ILE A 132 22.08 -16.21 10.39
N HIS A 133 21.44 -17.36 10.52
CA HIS A 133 21.92 -18.63 10.00
C HIS A 133 21.27 -18.92 8.66
N LEU A 134 22.05 -19.06 7.60
CA LEU A 134 21.56 -19.35 6.25
C LEU A 134 21.26 -20.84 6.08
N ARG A 135 20.44 -21.16 5.10
CA ARG A 135 20.19 -22.55 4.66
C ARG A 135 21.43 -23.12 3.98
N HIS A 136 21.87 -24.31 4.40
CA HIS A 136 22.96 -25.01 3.74
C HIS A 136 22.51 -25.69 2.44
N GLY A 137 23.40 -25.74 1.45
CA GLY A 137 23.23 -26.51 0.22
C GLY A 137 22.23 -25.97 -0.79
N ILE A 138 21.61 -24.82 -0.55
CA ILE A 138 20.74 -24.15 -1.53
C ILE A 138 21.58 -23.38 -2.55
N THR A 139 21.05 -23.25 -3.79
CA THR A 139 21.81 -22.68 -4.90
C THR A 139 21.01 -21.65 -5.70
N TRP A 140 21.72 -20.74 -6.33
CA TRP A 140 21.21 -19.92 -7.40
C TRP A 140 20.79 -20.75 -8.62
N SER A 141 20.08 -20.14 -9.57
CA SER A 141 19.62 -20.82 -10.78
C SER A 141 20.74 -21.35 -11.69
N ASP A 142 21.95 -20.80 -11.55
CA ASP A 142 23.17 -21.26 -12.24
C ASP A 142 23.93 -22.37 -11.49
N GLY A 143 23.39 -22.85 -10.35
CA GLY A 143 23.94 -23.93 -9.53
C GLY A 143 25.01 -23.50 -8.52
N LYS A 144 25.43 -22.22 -8.47
CA LYS A 144 26.37 -21.75 -7.45
C LYS A 144 25.67 -21.61 -6.10
N PRO A 145 26.40 -21.84 -4.96
CA PRO A 145 25.81 -21.80 -3.64
C PRO A 145 25.34 -20.38 -3.28
N ILE A 146 24.24 -20.32 -2.54
CA ILE A 146 23.80 -19.12 -1.82
C ILE A 146 24.46 -19.17 -0.44
N ASN A 147 25.24 -18.15 -0.09
CA ASN A 147 26.00 -18.14 1.14
C ASN A 147 26.19 -16.74 1.74
N ALA A 148 26.92 -16.64 2.84
CA ALA A 148 27.18 -15.40 3.56
C ALA A 148 27.89 -14.33 2.70
N ASP A 149 28.66 -14.71 1.68
CA ASP A 149 29.29 -13.74 0.78
C ASP A 149 28.28 -12.95 -0.06
N ASP A 150 27.16 -13.57 -0.43
CA ASP A 150 26.06 -12.87 -1.13
C ASP A 150 25.37 -11.86 -0.21
N VAL A 151 25.18 -12.23 1.07
CA VAL A 151 24.62 -11.34 2.09
C VAL A 151 25.55 -10.17 2.36
N MET A 152 26.85 -10.45 2.57
CA MET A 152 27.89 -9.40 2.77
C MET A 152 27.93 -8.44 1.59
N TYR A 153 27.90 -8.97 0.35
CA TYR A 153 27.89 -8.14 -0.85
C TYR A 153 26.64 -7.27 -0.92
N THR A 154 25.47 -7.89 -0.75
CA THR A 154 24.18 -7.17 -0.86
C THR A 154 24.11 -6.00 0.12
N TYR A 155 24.46 -6.21 1.38
CA TYR A 155 24.36 -5.14 2.37
C TYR A 155 25.55 -4.20 2.33
N LYS A 156 26.81 -4.68 2.40
CA LYS A 156 27.98 -3.81 2.51
C LYS A 156 28.32 -3.07 1.22
N GLU A 157 28.19 -3.76 0.06
CA GLU A 157 28.63 -3.22 -1.21
C GLU A 157 27.50 -2.51 -1.98
N VAL A 158 26.23 -2.90 -1.74
CA VAL A 158 25.09 -2.31 -2.43
C VAL A 158 24.34 -1.37 -1.50
N VAL A 159 23.69 -1.89 -0.45
CA VAL A 159 22.79 -1.09 0.40
C VAL A 159 23.55 -0.01 1.18
N PHE A 160 24.64 -0.36 1.89
CA PHE A 160 25.37 0.60 2.73
C PHE A 160 26.19 1.61 1.90
N LYS A 161 26.51 1.30 0.65
CA LYS A 161 27.12 2.25 -0.30
C LYS A 161 26.09 3.05 -1.10
N ASN A 162 24.79 2.89 -0.78
CA ASN A 162 23.72 3.62 -1.43
C ASN A 162 23.65 3.40 -2.96
N LEU A 163 23.97 2.18 -3.41
CA LEU A 163 23.76 1.81 -4.80
C LEU A 163 22.30 1.41 -5.04
N GLY A 164 21.70 1.84 -6.14
CA GLY A 164 20.32 1.52 -6.49
C GLY A 164 19.30 2.45 -5.86
N ASN A 165 18.37 1.90 -5.06
CA ASN A 165 17.31 2.67 -4.40
C ASN A 165 17.78 3.18 -3.02
N PRO A 166 17.93 4.50 -2.81
CA PRO A 166 18.38 5.08 -1.55
C PRO A 166 17.52 4.72 -0.32
N SER A 167 16.24 4.41 -0.55
CA SER A 167 15.31 4.07 0.54
C SER A 167 15.77 2.82 1.32
N ALA A 168 16.50 1.90 0.68
CA ALA A 168 17.01 0.71 1.35
C ALA A 168 18.06 1.06 2.41
N MET A 169 18.98 1.96 2.08
CA MET A 169 19.99 2.44 3.05
C MET A 169 19.33 3.24 4.18
N ASP A 170 18.37 4.11 3.85
CA ASP A 170 17.70 4.96 4.84
C ASP A 170 16.85 4.12 5.83
N ALA A 171 16.26 3.01 5.36
CA ALA A 171 15.55 2.07 6.23
C ALA A 171 16.47 1.34 7.22
N MET A 172 17.75 1.15 6.87
CA MET A 172 18.76 0.53 7.73
C MET A 172 19.39 1.49 8.74
N LYS A 173 19.32 2.81 8.50
CA LYS A 173 19.91 3.80 9.40
C LYS A 173 19.14 3.95 10.71
N ILE A 174 19.86 3.88 11.80
CA ILE A 174 19.39 4.11 13.16
C ILE A 174 20.15 5.31 13.72
N ASP A 175 19.45 6.41 13.97
CA ASP A 175 20.07 7.70 14.36
C ASP A 175 21.18 8.17 13.40
N GLY A 176 20.98 7.93 12.10
CA GLY A 176 21.95 8.30 11.07
C GLY A 176 23.12 7.33 10.89
N GLN A 177 23.22 6.29 11.72
CA GLN A 177 24.28 5.29 11.67
C GLN A 177 23.77 3.99 11.05
N LEU A 178 24.60 3.36 10.23
CA LEU A 178 24.35 2.02 9.68
C LEU A 178 24.76 0.95 10.69
N PRO A 179 24.11 -0.24 10.68
CA PRO A 179 24.55 -1.37 11.49
C PRO A 179 25.91 -1.88 11.04
N GLU A 180 26.68 -2.43 11.96
CA GLU A 180 27.84 -3.22 11.61
C GLU A 180 27.37 -4.58 11.07
N LEU A 181 28.08 -5.12 10.06
CA LEU A 181 27.82 -6.46 9.52
C LEU A 181 29.12 -7.24 9.45
N VAL A 182 29.13 -8.45 10.04
CA VAL A 182 30.29 -9.34 10.07
C VAL A 182 29.89 -10.71 9.56
N LYS A 183 30.73 -11.31 8.72
CA LYS A 183 30.64 -12.72 8.35
C LYS A 183 31.31 -13.53 9.46
N LEU A 184 30.57 -14.44 10.11
CA LEU A 184 31.11 -15.34 11.14
C LEU A 184 31.66 -16.62 10.51
N ASP A 185 30.94 -17.18 9.55
CA ASP A 185 31.34 -18.31 8.71
C ASP A 185 30.63 -18.25 7.35
N ASP A 186 30.74 -19.30 6.52
CA ASP A 186 30.15 -19.31 5.17
C ASP A 186 28.61 -19.29 5.15
N TYR A 187 27.95 -19.58 6.27
CA TYR A 187 26.49 -19.62 6.39
C TYR A 187 25.97 -18.82 7.57
N THR A 188 26.83 -18.05 8.25
CA THR A 188 26.39 -17.24 9.39
C THR A 188 26.91 -15.81 9.26
N VAL A 189 25.98 -14.86 9.37
CA VAL A 189 26.31 -13.42 9.45
C VAL A 189 25.73 -12.81 10.71
N LYS A 190 26.41 -11.78 11.22
CA LYS A 190 25.94 -11.02 12.37
C LYS A 190 25.79 -9.54 12.00
N PHE A 191 24.61 -8.99 12.23
CA PHE A 191 24.36 -7.55 12.24
C PHE A 191 24.37 -7.07 13.68
N THR A 192 25.11 -5.98 13.95
CA THR A 192 25.07 -5.27 15.23
C THR A 192 24.52 -3.88 15.00
N THR A 193 23.36 -3.59 15.54
CA THR A 193 22.73 -2.27 15.43
C THR A 193 23.33 -1.31 16.45
N PRO A 194 23.41 0.02 16.17
CA PRO A 194 23.94 1.01 17.10
C PRO A 194 23.24 1.02 18.46
N ARG A 195 21.96 0.61 18.47
CA ARG A 195 21.14 0.36 19.67
C ARG A 195 19.97 -0.56 19.32
N ALA A 196 19.26 -1.05 20.32
CA ALA A 196 18.04 -1.84 20.11
C ALA A 196 17.09 -1.12 19.15
N PHE A 197 16.60 -1.83 18.11
CA PHE A 197 15.75 -1.25 17.07
C PHE A 197 14.77 -2.30 16.54
N ALA A 198 13.53 -2.29 17.02
CA ALA A 198 12.52 -3.30 16.73
C ALA A 198 12.22 -3.48 15.21
N PRO A 199 12.19 -2.43 14.37
CA PRO A 199 11.94 -2.60 12.95
C PRO A 199 13.05 -3.33 12.19
N PHE A 200 14.27 -3.45 12.76
CA PHE A 200 15.46 -3.90 12.03
C PHE A 200 15.29 -5.29 11.39
N LEU A 201 14.78 -6.26 12.14
CA LEU A 201 14.62 -7.62 11.61
C LEU A 201 13.76 -7.64 10.33
N ARG A 202 12.73 -6.80 10.26
CA ARG A 202 11.87 -6.68 9.07
C ARG A 202 12.62 -6.12 7.86
N GLN A 203 13.60 -5.24 8.06
CA GLN A 203 14.43 -4.68 6.98
C GLN A 203 15.31 -5.74 6.32
N LEU A 204 15.56 -6.88 6.99
CA LEU A 204 16.28 -8.03 6.43
C LEU A 204 15.45 -8.82 5.39
N SER A 205 14.22 -8.41 5.09
CA SER A 205 13.44 -8.87 3.93
C SER A 205 13.92 -8.30 2.59
N TYR A 206 14.90 -7.40 2.60
CA TYR A 206 15.52 -6.88 1.38
C TYR A 206 16.10 -8.03 0.54
N PRO A 207 15.88 -8.05 -0.79
CA PRO A 207 16.30 -9.15 -1.66
C PRO A 207 17.81 -9.36 -1.63
N ILE A 208 18.26 -10.59 -1.41
CA ILE A 208 19.66 -10.97 -1.54
C ILE A 208 19.98 -11.23 -3.01
N VAL A 209 21.13 -10.74 -3.48
CA VAL A 209 21.56 -10.87 -4.86
C VAL A 209 22.88 -11.64 -4.98
N PRO A 210 23.08 -12.42 -6.07
CA PRO A 210 24.29 -13.23 -6.28
C PRO A 210 25.51 -12.32 -6.52
N LYS A 211 26.46 -12.31 -5.57
CA LYS A 211 27.69 -11.51 -5.64
C LYS A 211 28.43 -11.70 -6.95
N HIS A 212 28.60 -12.95 -7.39
CA HIS A 212 29.36 -13.27 -8.59
C HIS A 212 28.76 -12.71 -9.88
N TYR A 213 27.45 -12.42 -9.88
CA TYR A 213 26.72 -11.91 -11.03
C TYR A 213 26.57 -10.39 -10.99
N PHE A 214 26.33 -9.81 -9.80
CA PHE A 214 26.09 -8.38 -9.65
C PHE A 214 27.38 -7.56 -9.48
N LYS A 215 28.42 -8.11 -8.82
CA LYS A 215 29.66 -7.39 -8.51
C LYS A 215 30.37 -6.80 -9.74
N PRO A 216 30.48 -7.50 -10.90
CA PRO A 216 31.11 -6.90 -12.09
C PRO A 216 30.43 -5.63 -12.59
N TYR A 217 29.18 -5.39 -12.24
CA TYR A 217 28.43 -4.18 -12.61
C TYR A 217 28.55 -3.08 -11.54
N SER A 218 28.50 -3.43 -10.25
CA SER A 218 28.72 -2.45 -9.17
C SER A 218 30.13 -1.89 -9.16
N ASP A 219 31.14 -2.67 -9.52
CA ASP A 219 32.53 -2.22 -9.61
C ASP A 219 32.75 -1.19 -10.74
N LYS A 220 31.84 -1.12 -11.72
CA LYS A 220 31.85 -0.12 -12.79
C LYS A 220 31.14 1.19 -12.44
N GLY A 221 30.58 1.29 -11.22
CA GLY A 221 29.94 2.47 -10.70
C GLY A 221 28.41 2.46 -10.78
N GLU A 222 27.80 3.43 -10.12
CA GLU A 222 26.36 3.53 -9.87
C GLU A 222 25.53 3.53 -11.18
N SER A 223 25.95 4.29 -12.18
CA SER A 223 25.23 4.39 -13.46
C SER A 223 25.10 3.03 -14.16
N VAL A 224 26.18 2.22 -14.16
CA VAL A 224 26.19 0.89 -14.76
C VAL A 224 25.37 -0.09 -13.93
N PHE A 225 25.45 -0.02 -12.60
CA PHE A 225 24.66 -0.82 -11.69
C PHE A 225 23.16 -0.54 -11.83
N ASN A 226 22.77 0.73 -11.95
CA ASN A 226 21.37 1.14 -12.11
C ASN A 226 20.78 0.75 -13.47
N ALA A 227 21.59 0.66 -14.51
CA ALA A 227 21.19 0.18 -15.84
C ALA A 227 21.20 -1.35 -15.95
N PHE A 228 21.79 -2.07 -14.99
CA PHE A 228 21.86 -3.53 -14.99
C PHE A 228 20.49 -4.17 -14.76
N LEU A 229 20.19 -5.25 -15.48
CA LEU A 229 18.88 -5.92 -15.51
C LEU A 229 17.73 -4.99 -15.94
N ASN A 230 17.99 -4.10 -16.89
CA ASN A 230 16.94 -3.34 -17.55
C ASN A 230 16.04 -4.24 -18.41
N PRO A 231 14.92 -3.74 -18.94
CA PRO A 231 13.98 -4.52 -19.74
C PRO A 231 14.57 -5.17 -21.02
N ASP A 232 15.67 -4.66 -21.53
CA ASP A 232 16.33 -5.20 -22.73
C ASP A 232 17.30 -6.36 -22.40
N THR A 233 17.49 -6.68 -21.11
CA THR A 233 18.35 -7.78 -20.68
C THR A 233 17.76 -9.11 -21.14
N LYS A 234 18.60 -9.96 -21.77
CA LYS A 234 18.17 -11.30 -22.20
C LYS A 234 17.73 -12.14 -21.00
N PRO A 235 16.49 -12.65 -20.97
CA PRO A 235 15.93 -13.35 -19.83
C PRO A 235 16.75 -14.57 -19.35
N ASP A 236 17.30 -15.33 -20.28
CA ASP A 236 18.11 -16.54 -20.02
C ASP A 236 19.45 -16.25 -19.33
N THR A 237 19.92 -15.01 -19.36
CA THR A 237 21.14 -14.57 -18.65
C THR A 237 20.89 -14.18 -17.20
N ILE A 238 19.63 -14.02 -16.76
CA ILE A 238 19.29 -13.55 -15.43
C ILE A 238 19.39 -14.70 -14.43
N ILE A 239 20.30 -14.56 -13.47
CA ILE A 239 20.48 -15.48 -12.36
C ILE A 239 19.52 -15.11 -11.24
N SER A 240 18.74 -16.08 -10.76
CA SER A 240 17.74 -15.90 -9.70
C SER A 240 17.85 -16.95 -8.60
N GLY A 241 17.32 -16.65 -7.40
CA GLY A 241 17.24 -17.56 -6.26
C GLY A 241 15.81 -17.80 -5.77
N GLY A 242 14.84 -17.06 -6.31
CA GLY A 242 13.42 -17.16 -5.97
C GLY A 242 12.71 -18.35 -6.62
N ALA A 243 11.39 -18.43 -6.41
CA ALA A 243 10.55 -19.53 -6.89
C ALA A 243 10.49 -19.64 -8.42
N PHE A 244 10.71 -18.55 -9.13
CA PHE A 244 10.63 -18.49 -10.58
C PHE A 244 11.87 -17.85 -11.20
N ARG A 245 12.05 -18.07 -12.51
CA ARG A 245 13.07 -17.45 -13.35
C ARG A 245 12.39 -16.66 -14.46
N LEU A 246 12.98 -15.55 -14.90
CA LEU A 246 12.48 -14.82 -16.06
C LEU A 246 12.69 -15.68 -17.32
N LYS A 247 11.61 -15.90 -18.08
CA LYS A 247 11.65 -16.66 -19.35
C LYS A 247 11.54 -15.76 -20.56
N GLU A 248 10.66 -14.75 -20.48
CA GLU A 248 10.38 -13.88 -21.61
C GLU A 248 9.88 -12.52 -21.11
N TYR A 249 10.28 -11.46 -21.76
CA TYR A 249 9.66 -10.15 -21.65
C TYR A 249 9.35 -9.61 -23.03
N VAL A 250 8.10 -9.25 -23.28
CA VAL A 250 7.66 -8.54 -24.47
C VAL A 250 7.04 -7.22 -24.03
N ALA A 251 7.72 -6.13 -24.34
CA ALA A 251 7.34 -4.78 -23.91
C ALA A 251 5.87 -4.47 -24.23
N ALA A 252 5.18 -3.86 -23.29
CA ALA A 252 3.76 -3.51 -23.33
C ALA A 252 2.79 -4.69 -23.60
N GLN A 253 3.25 -5.94 -23.56
CA GLN A 253 2.42 -7.12 -23.80
C GLN A 253 2.41 -8.09 -22.62
N ARG A 254 3.58 -8.65 -22.24
CA ARG A 254 3.66 -9.67 -21.20
C ARG A 254 5.05 -9.86 -20.61
N VAL A 255 5.06 -10.39 -19.39
CA VAL A 255 6.24 -10.97 -18.72
C VAL A 255 5.93 -12.43 -18.41
N VAL A 256 6.82 -13.34 -18.80
CA VAL A 256 6.66 -14.79 -18.54
C VAL A 256 7.75 -15.23 -17.60
N PHE A 257 7.32 -15.82 -16.49
CA PHE A 257 8.18 -16.50 -15.53
C PHE A 257 8.00 -18.01 -15.67
N GLU A 258 9.07 -18.78 -15.56
CA GLU A 258 9.06 -20.23 -15.51
C GLU A 258 9.56 -20.74 -14.14
N ARG A 259 9.13 -21.91 -13.72
CA ARG A 259 9.55 -22.56 -12.46
C ARG A 259 11.06 -22.64 -12.35
N ASN A 260 11.59 -22.29 -11.17
CA ASN A 260 12.99 -22.49 -10.84
C ASN A 260 13.19 -23.90 -10.25
N PRO A 261 13.88 -24.85 -10.95
CA PRO A 261 14.09 -26.19 -10.47
C PRO A 261 15.05 -26.27 -9.26
N ASN A 262 15.78 -25.17 -8.98
CA ASN A 262 16.71 -25.09 -7.86
C ASN A 262 16.10 -24.47 -6.60
N TYR A 263 14.79 -24.14 -6.63
CA TYR A 263 14.14 -23.52 -5.48
C TYR A 263 14.23 -24.39 -4.23
N TYR A 264 14.46 -23.77 -3.09
CA TYR A 264 14.70 -24.45 -1.81
C TYR A 264 13.43 -24.86 -1.05
N LYS A 265 12.25 -24.58 -1.57
CA LYS A 265 10.99 -24.98 -0.94
C LYS A 265 10.50 -26.32 -1.51
N ILE A 266 10.01 -27.19 -0.64
CA ILE A 266 9.52 -28.52 -0.99
C ILE A 266 8.11 -28.76 -0.43
N ASN A 267 7.37 -29.70 -1.03
CA ASN A 267 6.09 -30.16 -0.54
C ASN A 267 6.22 -31.29 0.50
N LEU A 268 5.10 -31.82 0.99
CA LEU A 268 5.07 -32.93 1.97
C LEU A 268 5.63 -34.28 1.45
N LYS A 269 5.82 -34.40 0.13
CA LYS A 269 6.50 -35.56 -0.49
C LYS A 269 7.99 -35.30 -0.75
N ASN A 270 8.53 -34.18 -0.28
CA ASN A 270 9.89 -33.73 -0.54
C ASN A 270 10.17 -33.41 -2.03
N GLU A 271 9.14 -33.12 -2.81
CA GLU A 271 9.27 -32.68 -4.20
C GLU A 271 9.42 -31.13 -4.24
N LYS A 272 10.33 -30.64 -5.10
CA LYS A 272 10.61 -29.19 -5.20
C LYS A 272 9.43 -28.42 -5.81
N LEU A 273 9.02 -27.37 -5.13
CA LEU A 273 8.06 -26.36 -5.62
C LEU A 273 8.77 -25.38 -6.59
N PRO A 274 8.04 -24.57 -7.37
CA PRO A 274 6.58 -24.42 -7.48
C PRO A 274 5.87 -25.56 -8.20
N TYR A 275 4.53 -25.68 -7.98
CA TYR A 275 3.71 -26.60 -8.77
C TYR A 275 3.48 -26.10 -10.19
N LEU A 276 3.22 -24.80 -10.38
CA LEU A 276 3.01 -24.20 -11.70
C LEU A 276 4.30 -24.20 -12.52
N ASP A 277 4.18 -24.52 -13.82
CA ASP A 277 5.30 -24.40 -14.76
C ASP A 277 5.60 -22.94 -15.08
N LYS A 278 4.55 -22.10 -15.15
CA LYS A 278 4.66 -20.69 -15.55
C LYS A 278 3.70 -19.77 -14.80
N VAL A 279 4.15 -18.55 -14.59
CA VAL A 279 3.33 -17.39 -14.24
C VAL A 279 3.49 -16.34 -15.33
N ILE A 280 2.37 -15.84 -15.87
CA ILE A 280 2.36 -14.88 -16.97
C ILE A 280 1.67 -13.61 -16.48
N TYR A 281 2.35 -12.48 -16.55
CA TYR A 281 1.78 -11.16 -16.35
C TYR A 281 1.43 -10.55 -17.69
N MET A 282 0.13 -10.40 -18.00
CA MET A 282 -0.35 -9.66 -19.16
C MET A 282 -0.34 -8.17 -18.83
N ILE A 283 0.33 -7.37 -19.64
CA ILE A 283 0.35 -5.92 -19.49
C ILE A 283 -0.91 -5.35 -20.16
N VAL A 284 -1.72 -4.62 -19.41
CA VAL A 284 -2.99 -4.04 -19.86
C VAL A 284 -3.01 -2.53 -19.64
N GLY A 285 -3.64 -1.78 -20.53
CA GLY A 285 -3.64 -0.32 -20.47
C GLY A 285 -4.50 0.25 -19.33
N ASP A 286 -5.60 -0.41 -19.00
CA ASP A 286 -6.56 0.06 -18.00
C ASP A 286 -7.40 -1.07 -17.39
N SER A 287 -8.19 -0.73 -16.38
CA SER A 287 -9.05 -1.67 -15.65
C SER A 287 -10.20 -2.24 -16.47
N ASN A 288 -10.69 -1.53 -17.50
CA ASN A 288 -11.76 -2.06 -18.34
C ASN A 288 -11.22 -3.16 -19.25
N ASN A 289 -10.03 -2.97 -19.81
CA ASN A 289 -9.32 -4.01 -20.56
C ASN A 289 -9.01 -5.24 -19.69
N GLU A 290 -8.68 -5.04 -18.40
CA GLU A 290 -8.49 -6.13 -17.45
C GLU A 290 -9.79 -6.95 -17.28
N ILE A 291 -10.94 -6.29 -17.09
CA ILE A 291 -12.26 -6.94 -16.98
C ILE A 291 -12.58 -7.74 -18.25
N LEU A 292 -12.43 -7.13 -19.43
CA LEU A 292 -12.71 -7.79 -20.71
C LEU A 292 -11.82 -9.02 -20.90
N LYS A 293 -10.54 -8.97 -20.53
CA LYS A 293 -9.63 -10.12 -20.59
C LYS A 293 -10.03 -11.24 -19.61
N PHE A 294 -10.51 -10.88 -18.42
CA PHE A 294 -11.03 -11.88 -17.50
C PHE A 294 -12.30 -12.52 -18.05
N GLU A 295 -13.25 -11.78 -18.59
CA GLU A 295 -14.46 -12.32 -19.21
C GLU A 295 -14.14 -13.21 -20.42
N ALA A 296 -13.17 -12.82 -21.25
CA ALA A 296 -12.65 -13.61 -22.36
C ALA A 296 -11.81 -14.83 -21.94
N LYS A 297 -11.59 -15.04 -20.62
CA LYS A 297 -10.75 -16.12 -20.05
C LYS A 297 -9.25 -16.04 -20.44
N GLU A 298 -8.80 -14.86 -20.82
CA GLU A 298 -7.40 -14.60 -21.14
C GLU A 298 -6.55 -14.39 -19.90
N ILE A 299 -7.15 -13.96 -18.77
CA ILE A 299 -6.52 -13.89 -17.44
C ILE A 299 -7.32 -14.69 -16.42
N ASP A 300 -6.64 -15.15 -15.38
CA ASP A 300 -7.18 -16.06 -14.37
C ASP A 300 -7.60 -15.35 -13.08
N VAL A 301 -7.09 -14.14 -12.81
CA VAL A 301 -7.31 -13.36 -11.60
C VAL A 301 -7.78 -11.96 -11.96
N LEU A 302 -8.79 -11.44 -11.23
CA LEU A 302 -9.33 -10.09 -11.43
C LEU A 302 -9.55 -9.40 -10.08
N GLY A 303 -8.95 -8.22 -9.89
CA GLY A 303 -9.29 -7.31 -8.79
C GLY A 303 -10.63 -6.63 -9.07
N LEU A 304 -11.64 -6.90 -8.24
CA LEU A 304 -12.97 -6.30 -8.38
C LEU A 304 -13.05 -4.96 -7.66
N ARG A 305 -13.70 -4.00 -8.30
CA ARG A 305 -13.98 -2.68 -7.72
C ARG A 305 -15.47 -2.52 -7.45
N GLY A 306 -15.86 -1.61 -6.56
CA GLY A 306 -17.20 -1.45 -5.99
C GLY A 306 -18.35 -1.75 -6.94
N SER A 307 -18.41 -1.07 -8.10
CA SER A 307 -19.50 -1.23 -9.07
C SER A 307 -19.65 -2.65 -9.66
N ASN A 308 -18.57 -3.44 -9.70
CA ASN A 308 -18.56 -4.76 -10.35
C ASN A 308 -18.77 -5.92 -9.35
N VAL A 309 -18.53 -5.69 -8.06
CA VAL A 309 -18.55 -6.75 -7.04
C VAL A 309 -19.88 -7.46 -6.98
N ALA A 310 -21.00 -6.72 -6.96
CA ALA A 310 -22.34 -7.27 -6.88
C ALA A 310 -22.65 -8.23 -8.05
N GLN A 311 -22.33 -7.83 -9.28
CA GLN A 311 -22.54 -8.64 -10.48
C GLN A 311 -21.71 -9.93 -10.45
N TYR A 312 -20.40 -9.82 -10.15
CA TYR A 312 -19.53 -10.99 -10.10
C TYR A 312 -19.94 -11.96 -8.99
N LYS A 313 -20.35 -11.43 -7.82
CA LYS A 313 -20.83 -12.26 -6.72
C LYS A 313 -22.15 -12.98 -7.04
N LEU A 314 -23.09 -12.29 -7.68
CA LEU A 314 -24.35 -12.87 -8.13
C LEU A 314 -24.14 -14.01 -9.15
N ASN A 315 -23.18 -13.84 -10.06
CA ASN A 315 -22.90 -14.81 -11.11
C ASN A 315 -21.99 -15.97 -10.65
N GLU A 316 -21.31 -15.84 -9.50
CA GLU A 316 -20.33 -16.81 -8.99
C GLU A 316 -20.84 -18.27 -8.95
N PRO A 317 -22.08 -18.58 -8.50
CA PRO A 317 -22.57 -19.96 -8.43
C PRO A 317 -22.53 -20.68 -9.79
N ASN A 318 -22.83 -19.96 -10.87
CA ASN A 318 -22.93 -20.50 -12.23
C ASN A 318 -21.71 -20.19 -13.10
N SER A 319 -20.62 -19.69 -12.52
CA SER A 319 -19.40 -19.31 -13.22
C SER A 319 -18.25 -20.29 -12.97
N ASP A 320 -17.16 -20.11 -13.73
CA ASP A 320 -15.91 -20.83 -13.55
C ASP A 320 -14.91 -20.10 -12.62
N TYR A 321 -15.35 -19.06 -11.89
CA TYR A 321 -14.54 -18.32 -10.92
C TYR A 321 -15.17 -18.32 -9.51
N LYS A 322 -14.34 -18.02 -8.51
CA LYS A 322 -14.73 -17.77 -7.12
C LYS A 322 -14.31 -16.37 -6.71
N VAL A 323 -15.15 -15.68 -5.93
CA VAL A 323 -14.94 -14.33 -5.45
C VAL A 323 -14.55 -14.35 -3.97
N TYR A 324 -13.41 -13.76 -3.64
CA TYR A 324 -12.87 -13.69 -2.29
C TYR A 324 -12.91 -12.26 -1.77
N ASN A 325 -13.44 -12.10 -0.57
CA ASN A 325 -13.29 -10.87 0.22
C ASN A 325 -12.02 -10.98 1.04
N LEU A 326 -11.04 -10.12 0.77
CA LEU A 326 -9.75 -10.10 1.47
C LEU A 326 -9.75 -9.17 2.69
N GLY A 327 -10.86 -8.46 2.92
CA GLY A 327 -10.94 -7.44 3.97
C GLY A 327 -10.40 -6.07 3.54
N PRO A 328 -10.28 -5.14 4.50
CA PRO A 328 -9.82 -3.78 4.23
C PRO A 328 -8.45 -3.75 3.53
N ASP A 329 -8.28 -2.80 2.61
CA ASP A 329 -6.99 -2.52 1.99
C ASP A 329 -6.01 -1.94 3.02
N THR A 330 -4.73 -2.03 2.74
CA THR A 330 -3.68 -1.38 3.53
C THR A 330 -3.60 0.12 3.24
N GLY A 331 -4.06 0.56 2.08
CA GLY A 331 -4.10 1.96 1.69
C GLY A 331 -5.13 2.78 2.45
N THR A 332 -4.88 4.09 2.55
CA THR A 332 -5.77 5.06 3.19
C THR A 332 -6.08 6.19 2.24
N LEU A 333 -7.34 6.66 2.21
CA LEU A 333 -7.79 7.85 1.49
C LEU A 333 -8.14 8.94 2.50
N PHE A 334 -7.70 10.15 2.25
CA PHE A 334 -7.83 11.23 3.22
C PHE A 334 -7.86 12.63 2.59
N LEU A 335 -8.39 13.57 3.35
CA LEU A 335 -8.24 15.02 3.18
C LEU A 335 -7.09 15.49 4.07
N VAL A 336 -6.09 16.16 3.50
CA VAL A 336 -4.99 16.79 4.25
C VAL A 336 -5.12 18.31 4.18
N ILE A 337 -4.79 18.97 5.29
CA ILE A 337 -4.90 20.42 5.47
C ILE A 337 -3.51 21.00 5.70
N ASN A 338 -3.15 22.04 4.96
CA ASN A 338 -1.84 22.69 5.08
C ASN A 338 -1.81 23.64 6.29
N LEU A 339 -1.14 23.23 7.36
CA LEU A 339 -0.96 24.01 8.60
C LEU A 339 0.27 24.92 8.55
N ASN A 340 1.01 24.92 7.43
CA ASN A 340 2.31 25.56 7.34
C ASN A 340 2.19 27.09 7.46
N ASN A 341 2.83 27.67 8.47
CA ASN A 341 2.86 29.10 8.73
C ASN A 341 4.16 29.78 8.25
N ARG A 342 5.02 29.05 7.54
CA ARG A 342 6.32 29.52 7.08
C ARG A 342 6.22 30.23 5.75
N LYS A 343 7.37 30.71 5.32
CA LYS A 343 7.55 31.43 4.05
C LYS A 343 8.58 30.71 3.20
N ASP A 344 8.48 30.89 1.89
CA ASP A 344 9.50 30.45 0.95
C ASP A 344 10.78 31.33 1.07
N LYS A 345 11.80 30.98 0.30
CA LYS A 345 13.08 31.72 0.27
C LYS A 345 12.95 33.19 -0.20
N ASN A 346 11.83 33.56 -0.82
CA ASN A 346 11.54 34.91 -1.29
C ASN A 346 10.67 35.70 -0.27
N GLY A 347 10.36 35.11 0.87
CA GLY A 347 9.52 35.71 1.91
C GLY A 347 8.01 35.61 1.64
N LYS A 348 7.57 34.88 0.62
CA LYS A 348 6.15 34.61 0.34
C LYS A 348 5.62 33.54 1.29
N PRO A 349 4.52 33.79 2.03
CA PRO A 349 3.89 32.75 2.85
C PRO A 349 3.48 31.53 2.00
N TYR A 350 3.70 30.29 2.49
CA TYR A 350 3.21 29.08 1.85
C TYR A 350 1.68 29.02 1.80
N VAL A 351 1.03 29.42 2.88
CA VAL A 351 -0.42 29.56 2.97
C VAL A 351 -0.76 31.02 3.24
N ASN A 352 -1.84 31.52 2.64
CA ASN A 352 -2.33 32.88 2.93
C ASN A 352 -2.52 33.04 4.45
N PRO A 353 -1.98 34.11 5.09
CA PRO A 353 -2.00 34.27 6.54
C PRO A 353 -3.39 34.26 7.18
N ILE A 354 -4.42 34.72 6.48
CA ILE A 354 -5.82 34.67 6.96
C ILE A 354 -6.28 33.20 6.99
N LYS A 355 -6.09 32.47 5.90
CA LYS A 355 -6.48 31.05 5.78
C LYS A 355 -5.66 30.18 6.71
N GLN A 356 -4.38 30.49 6.91
CA GLN A 356 -3.52 29.76 7.85
C GLN A 356 -4.07 29.84 9.28
N LYS A 357 -4.62 30.99 9.73
CA LYS A 357 -5.29 31.09 11.03
C LYS A 357 -6.49 30.13 11.12
N TRP A 358 -7.27 29.98 10.04
CA TRP A 358 -8.40 29.04 10.01
C TRP A 358 -7.89 27.59 10.11
N PHE A 359 -6.90 27.24 9.29
CA PHE A 359 -6.35 25.88 9.23
C PHE A 359 -5.63 25.48 10.52
N ALA A 360 -4.95 26.42 11.19
CA ALA A 360 -4.33 26.20 12.48
C ALA A 360 -5.35 25.98 13.61
N ASN A 361 -6.60 26.47 13.46
CA ASN A 361 -7.65 26.33 14.46
C ASN A 361 -8.19 24.88 14.49
N ARG A 362 -8.00 24.19 15.61
CA ARG A 362 -8.43 22.79 15.78
C ARG A 362 -9.95 22.62 15.63
N ASP A 363 -10.75 23.56 16.16
CA ASP A 363 -12.20 23.46 16.10
C ASP A 363 -12.73 23.69 14.68
N PHE A 364 -12.01 24.46 13.84
CA PHE A 364 -12.27 24.56 12.40
C PHE A 364 -12.03 23.22 11.69
N ARG A 365 -10.91 22.53 11.96
CA ARG A 365 -10.64 21.21 11.40
C ARG A 365 -11.61 20.16 11.92
N ALA A 366 -12.03 20.25 13.18
CA ALA A 366 -13.07 19.40 13.74
C ALA A 366 -14.43 19.59 13.02
N ALA A 367 -14.78 20.82 12.68
CA ALA A 367 -16.00 21.10 11.91
C ALA A 367 -15.98 20.42 10.54
N ILE A 368 -14.84 20.45 9.83
CA ILE A 368 -14.66 19.76 8.57
C ILE A 368 -14.85 18.25 8.76
N ASP A 369 -14.23 17.65 9.78
CA ASP A 369 -14.33 16.20 10.06
C ASP A 369 -15.77 15.74 10.36
N TRP A 370 -16.54 16.57 11.10
CA TRP A 370 -17.95 16.30 11.40
C TRP A 370 -18.90 16.52 10.20
N ALA A 371 -18.51 17.36 9.23
CA ALA A 371 -19.30 17.61 8.03
C ALA A 371 -19.14 16.52 6.95
N VAL A 372 -17.96 15.89 6.88
CA VAL A 372 -17.65 14.87 5.86
C VAL A 372 -18.54 13.64 6.02
N ASP A 373 -19.38 13.36 5.01
CA ASP A 373 -20.29 12.21 5.01
C ASP A 373 -19.64 10.95 4.42
N ARG A 374 -18.83 10.29 5.25
CA ARG A 374 -18.15 9.05 4.89
C ARG A 374 -19.10 7.93 4.48
N LYS A 375 -20.30 7.88 5.07
CA LYS A 375 -21.30 6.86 4.73
C LYS A 375 -21.77 7.02 3.29
N ASN A 376 -22.12 8.23 2.88
CA ASN A 376 -22.50 8.53 1.51
C ASN A 376 -21.35 8.32 0.53
N MET A 377 -20.09 8.65 0.91
CA MET A 377 -18.91 8.35 0.11
C MET A 377 -18.77 6.84 -0.14
N VAL A 378 -18.89 6.02 0.91
CA VAL A 378 -18.84 4.56 0.79
C VAL A 378 -19.95 4.04 -0.13
N GLN A 379 -21.18 4.54 -0.02
CA GLN A 379 -22.30 4.09 -0.85
C GLN A 379 -22.18 4.54 -2.31
N ASN A 380 -21.85 5.80 -2.54
CA ASN A 380 -21.94 6.39 -3.88
C ASN A 380 -20.66 6.21 -4.71
N ILE A 381 -19.49 6.16 -4.06
CA ILE A 381 -18.19 6.02 -4.76
C ILE A 381 -17.74 4.56 -4.74
N ALA A 382 -17.72 3.93 -3.56
CA ALA A 382 -17.25 2.56 -3.39
C ALA A 382 -18.36 1.50 -3.53
N SER A 383 -19.61 1.89 -3.86
CA SER A 383 -20.77 0.99 -4.01
C SER A 383 -20.98 0.06 -2.81
N GLY A 384 -20.73 0.58 -1.59
CA GLY A 384 -20.80 -0.19 -0.34
C GLY A 384 -19.58 -1.06 -0.05
N VAL A 385 -18.57 -1.12 -0.93
CA VAL A 385 -17.39 -1.99 -0.78
C VAL A 385 -16.20 -1.21 -0.20
N ALA A 386 -16.44 -0.56 0.93
CA ALA A 386 -15.43 0.14 1.72
C ALA A 386 -15.92 0.27 3.17
N GLU A 387 -15.03 0.61 4.08
CA GLU A 387 -15.36 0.95 5.46
C GLU A 387 -14.92 2.38 5.79
N PRO A 388 -15.75 3.20 6.49
CA PRO A 388 -15.34 4.51 6.96
C PRO A 388 -14.06 4.44 7.80
N LEU A 389 -13.11 5.33 7.55
CA LEU A 389 -11.83 5.38 8.26
C LEU A 389 -11.71 6.66 9.09
N PHE A 390 -11.23 6.53 10.34
CA PHE A 390 -11.08 7.62 11.29
C PHE A 390 -9.70 7.68 11.94
N THR A 391 -8.83 6.74 11.61
CA THR A 391 -7.52 6.59 12.24
C THR A 391 -6.37 6.67 11.23
N ALA A 392 -5.19 6.96 11.76
CA ALA A 392 -3.95 7.03 10.99
C ALA A 392 -3.44 5.65 10.53
N GLU A 393 -3.90 4.57 11.17
CA GLU A 393 -3.60 3.21 10.79
C GLU A 393 -4.70 2.61 9.92
N SER A 394 -4.33 1.74 8.99
CA SER A 394 -5.29 0.96 8.20
C SER A 394 -6.08 0.00 9.10
N LEU A 395 -7.31 -0.35 8.68
CA LEU A 395 -8.21 -1.17 9.50
C LEU A 395 -7.67 -2.60 9.76
N ASN A 396 -6.74 -3.08 8.94
CA ASN A 396 -6.06 -4.36 9.12
C ASN A 396 -4.71 -4.24 9.83
N SER A 397 -4.35 -3.05 10.34
CA SER A 397 -3.11 -2.88 11.10
C SER A 397 -3.16 -3.62 12.42
N ILE A 398 -2.08 -4.35 12.74
CA ILE A 398 -1.92 -4.98 14.06
C ILE A 398 -1.82 -3.95 15.19
N TYR A 399 -1.44 -2.70 14.85
CA TYR A 399 -1.36 -1.57 15.78
C TYR A 399 -2.59 -0.67 15.76
N LEU A 400 -3.68 -1.04 15.07
CA LEU A 400 -4.91 -0.24 15.04
C LEU A 400 -5.40 0.09 16.46
N ASN A 401 -5.62 1.38 16.74
CA ASN A 401 -6.22 1.82 18.00
C ASN A 401 -7.74 1.58 17.97
N LYS A 402 -8.18 0.47 18.58
CA LYS A 402 -9.58 0.06 18.63
C LYS A 402 -10.46 0.93 19.52
N TYR A 403 -9.87 1.85 20.30
CA TYR A 403 -10.61 2.79 21.15
C TYR A 403 -11.07 4.04 20.42
N ILE A 404 -10.47 4.36 19.27
CA ILE A 404 -10.95 5.42 18.40
C ILE A 404 -12.24 4.95 17.75
N LYS A 405 -13.34 5.61 18.12
CA LYS A 405 -14.65 5.34 17.53
C LYS A 405 -14.95 6.38 16.45
N GLY A 406 -15.45 5.91 15.32
CA GLY A 406 -15.98 6.78 14.29
C GLY A 406 -17.27 7.48 14.74
N HIS A 407 -17.66 8.50 13.99
CA HIS A 407 -18.92 9.21 14.17
C HIS A 407 -19.63 9.40 12.81
N PRO A 408 -20.96 9.51 12.79
CA PRO A 408 -21.68 9.90 11.58
C PRO A 408 -21.39 11.36 11.22
N CYS A 409 -21.70 11.76 10.00
CA CYS A 409 -21.82 13.17 9.64
C CYS A 409 -22.89 13.83 10.51
N ASP A 410 -22.57 14.98 11.14
CA ASP A 410 -23.53 15.80 11.89
C ASP A 410 -23.20 17.29 11.71
N LEU A 411 -23.93 17.92 10.81
CA LEU A 411 -23.77 19.35 10.51
C LEU A 411 -24.06 20.27 11.70
N ARG A 412 -24.86 19.82 12.67
CA ARG A 412 -25.14 20.62 13.88
C ARG A 412 -23.90 20.67 14.77
N VAL A 413 -23.17 19.54 14.90
CA VAL A 413 -21.90 19.48 15.63
C VAL A 413 -20.83 20.26 14.88
N ALA A 414 -20.80 20.16 13.55
CA ALA A 414 -19.88 20.93 12.71
C ALA A 414 -20.10 22.44 12.89
N LYS A 415 -21.34 22.92 12.81
CA LYS A 415 -21.69 24.35 13.01
C LYS A 415 -21.33 24.83 14.42
N LYS A 416 -21.60 24.04 15.46
CA LYS A 416 -21.16 24.35 16.84
C LYS A 416 -19.63 24.49 16.96
N SER A 417 -18.88 23.65 16.26
CA SER A 417 -17.41 23.71 16.26
C SER A 417 -16.94 25.00 15.58
N LEU A 418 -17.58 25.43 14.48
CA LEU A 418 -17.29 26.69 13.83
C LEU A 418 -17.61 27.90 14.71
N GLU A 419 -18.77 27.90 15.38
CA GLU A 419 -19.15 28.95 16.34
C GLU A 419 -18.11 29.09 17.47
N LYS A 420 -17.69 27.97 18.04
CA LYS A 420 -16.62 27.89 19.06
C LYS A 420 -15.28 28.43 18.52
N ALA A 421 -14.99 28.21 17.26
CA ALA A 421 -13.81 28.73 16.56
C ALA A 421 -13.92 30.21 16.18
N GLY A 422 -15.06 30.88 16.46
CA GLY A 422 -15.31 32.29 16.19
C GLY A 422 -15.90 32.61 14.81
N PHE A 423 -16.29 31.58 14.05
CA PHE A 423 -16.91 31.75 12.73
C PHE A 423 -18.42 32.02 12.86
N LYS A 424 -18.97 32.76 11.89
CA LYS A 424 -20.40 33.08 11.81
C LYS A 424 -20.93 32.90 10.40
N GLU A 425 -22.07 32.22 10.28
CA GLU A 425 -22.82 32.14 9.03
C GLU A 425 -23.72 33.39 8.88
N LYS A 426 -23.71 33.99 7.70
CA LYS A 426 -24.59 35.13 7.32
C LYS A 426 -25.12 34.84 5.91
N ASN A 427 -26.44 34.66 5.80
CA ASN A 427 -27.12 34.41 4.51
C ASN A 427 -26.51 33.23 3.71
N GLY A 428 -26.21 32.11 4.38
CA GLY A 428 -25.62 30.92 3.75
C GLY A 428 -24.13 31.03 3.43
N VAL A 429 -23.44 32.07 3.90
CA VAL A 429 -21.99 32.27 3.70
C VAL A 429 -21.29 32.34 5.05
N LEU A 430 -20.22 31.56 5.19
CA LEU A 430 -19.41 31.51 6.41
C LEU A 430 -18.34 32.60 6.40
N TYR A 431 -18.20 33.30 7.53
CA TYR A 431 -17.20 34.34 7.77
C TYR A 431 -16.44 34.07 9.06
N ASP A 432 -15.16 34.46 9.09
CA ASP A 432 -14.36 34.46 10.33
C ASP A 432 -14.71 35.67 11.24
N ALA A 433 -14.04 35.76 12.38
CA ALA A 433 -14.25 36.85 13.35
C ALA A 433 -13.87 38.22 12.80
N GLU A 434 -12.97 38.29 11.81
CA GLU A 434 -12.51 39.51 11.12
C GLU A 434 -13.38 39.84 9.90
N ASN A 435 -14.49 39.09 9.69
CA ASN A 435 -15.43 39.18 8.56
C ASN A 435 -14.82 38.86 7.19
N ASN A 436 -13.79 38.03 7.15
CA ASN A 436 -13.29 37.44 5.91
C ASN A 436 -14.18 36.26 5.52
N ARG A 437 -14.59 36.17 4.25
CA ARG A 437 -15.32 35.03 3.71
C ARG A 437 -14.43 33.79 3.72
N VAL A 438 -14.96 32.67 4.21
CA VAL A 438 -14.24 31.40 4.20
C VAL A 438 -14.26 30.80 2.80
N GLU A 439 -13.12 30.91 2.12
CA GLU A 439 -12.90 30.40 0.76
C GLU A 439 -11.49 29.80 0.64
N PHE A 440 -11.37 28.58 0.05
CA PHE A 440 -10.08 27.91 -0.15
C PHE A 440 -10.09 26.95 -1.33
N ASP A 441 -8.88 26.55 -1.73
CA ASP A 441 -8.62 25.59 -2.80
C ASP A 441 -8.53 24.17 -2.26
N LEU A 442 -9.18 23.23 -2.96
CA LEU A 442 -9.11 21.79 -2.71
C LEU A 442 -8.51 21.11 -3.93
N TYR A 443 -7.33 20.49 -3.78
CA TYR A 443 -6.61 19.82 -4.85
C TYR A 443 -6.81 18.31 -4.83
N THR A 444 -6.67 17.67 -5.99
CA THR A 444 -6.43 16.23 -6.15
C THR A 444 -5.70 15.98 -7.47
N ASN A 445 -5.25 14.74 -7.70
CA ASN A 445 -4.68 14.38 -8.99
C ASN A 445 -5.76 14.09 -10.04
N ALA A 446 -5.66 14.77 -11.18
CA ALA A 446 -6.52 14.52 -12.34
C ALA A 446 -6.32 13.08 -12.87
N GLY A 447 -7.40 12.50 -13.41
CA GLY A 447 -7.42 11.16 -13.96
C GLY A 447 -7.61 10.04 -12.93
N ASN A 448 -7.63 10.35 -11.63
CA ASN A 448 -8.06 9.41 -10.60
C ASN A 448 -9.53 9.64 -10.24
N LEU A 449 -10.43 8.93 -10.91
CA LEU A 449 -11.88 9.12 -10.82
C LEU A 449 -12.40 8.98 -9.39
N GLU A 450 -11.82 8.08 -8.59
CA GLU A 450 -12.20 7.90 -7.19
C GLU A 450 -11.87 9.13 -6.34
N ARG A 451 -10.64 9.66 -6.47
CA ARG A 451 -10.23 10.88 -5.73
C ARG A 451 -10.95 12.11 -6.23
N GLU A 452 -11.25 12.21 -7.53
CA GLU A 452 -12.06 13.30 -8.07
C GLU A 452 -13.47 13.27 -7.51
N ALA A 453 -14.11 12.10 -7.46
CA ALA A 453 -15.44 11.94 -6.86
C ALA A 453 -15.44 12.29 -5.37
N LEU A 454 -14.41 11.85 -4.62
CA LEU A 454 -14.22 12.24 -3.22
C LEU A 454 -14.09 13.76 -3.07
N GLY A 455 -13.31 14.41 -3.95
CA GLY A 455 -13.15 15.87 -3.94
C GLY A 455 -14.45 16.63 -4.18
N VAL A 456 -15.29 16.13 -5.09
CA VAL A 456 -16.63 16.70 -5.35
C VAL A 456 -17.52 16.56 -4.12
N MET A 457 -17.56 15.38 -3.47
CA MET A 457 -18.40 15.17 -2.27
C MET A 457 -17.89 16.00 -1.08
N VAL A 458 -16.58 16.04 -0.81
CA VAL A 458 -16.01 16.90 0.24
C VAL A 458 -16.36 18.37 -0.01
N LYS A 459 -16.26 18.84 -1.27
CA LYS A 459 -16.69 20.19 -1.63
C LYS A 459 -18.15 20.43 -1.26
N GLN A 460 -19.06 19.54 -1.64
CA GLN A 460 -20.49 19.64 -1.35
C GLN A 460 -20.74 19.68 0.17
N ASP A 461 -20.17 18.75 0.93
CA ASP A 461 -20.30 18.68 2.38
C ASP A 461 -19.86 19.96 3.08
N LEU A 462 -18.76 20.58 2.62
CA LEU A 462 -18.24 21.84 3.21
C LEU A 462 -19.02 23.07 2.75
N GLU A 463 -19.60 23.06 1.56
CA GLU A 463 -20.47 24.14 1.07
C GLU A 463 -21.79 24.19 1.85
N GLU A 464 -22.26 23.08 2.45
CA GLU A 464 -23.40 23.10 3.39
C GLU A 464 -23.12 23.84 4.72
N LEU A 465 -21.83 24.06 5.03
CA LEU A 465 -21.41 24.90 6.15
C LEU A 465 -21.22 26.38 5.75
N GLY A 466 -21.54 26.76 4.50
CA GLY A 466 -21.36 28.09 3.97
C GLY A 466 -19.93 28.45 3.53
N MET A 467 -19.03 27.46 3.48
CA MET A 467 -17.68 27.64 2.93
C MET A 467 -17.74 27.67 1.39
N LYS A 468 -16.81 28.36 0.74
CA LYS A 468 -16.62 28.26 -0.71
C LYS A 468 -15.38 27.42 -1.00
N VAL A 469 -15.57 26.30 -1.70
CA VAL A 469 -14.50 25.36 -2.03
C VAL A 469 -14.23 25.38 -3.52
N ASN A 470 -13.02 25.78 -3.91
CA ASN A 470 -12.56 25.77 -5.29
C ASN A 470 -11.86 24.43 -5.56
N PHE A 471 -12.59 23.46 -6.09
CA PHE A 471 -12.03 22.13 -6.39
C PHE A 471 -11.18 22.18 -7.67
N LYS A 472 -9.92 21.70 -7.57
CA LYS A 472 -8.89 21.83 -8.62
C LYS A 472 -8.16 20.50 -8.83
N PRO A 473 -8.63 19.59 -9.69
CA PRO A 473 -7.84 18.46 -10.16
C PRO A 473 -6.64 18.97 -10.97
N VAL A 474 -5.43 18.47 -10.65
CA VAL A 474 -4.17 18.82 -11.33
C VAL A 474 -3.38 17.56 -11.69
N GLU A 475 -2.43 17.66 -12.61
CA GLU A 475 -1.55 16.54 -12.98
C GLU A 475 -0.78 16.03 -11.73
N PHE A 476 -0.56 14.69 -11.66
CA PHE A 476 -0.06 14.03 -10.45
C PHE A 476 1.30 14.55 -9.99
N ASN A 477 2.28 14.70 -10.89
CA ASN A 477 3.61 15.21 -10.50
C ASN A 477 3.55 16.67 -10.05
N SER A 478 2.65 17.47 -10.64
CA SER A 478 2.39 18.84 -10.21
C SER A 478 1.81 18.87 -8.79
N LEU A 479 0.87 17.97 -8.48
CA LEU A 479 0.32 17.85 -7.12
C LEU A 479 1.41 17.44 -6.13
N VAL A 480 2.19 16.40 -6.43
CA VAL A 480 3.30 15.96 -5.57
C VAL A 480 4.28 17.10 -5.32
N ASN A 481 4.67 17.84 -6.37
CA ASN A 481 5.56 18.99 -6.24
C ASN A 481 4.97 20.09 -5.33
N LYS A 482 3.66 20.34 -5.42
CA LYS A 482 2.96 21.28 -4.50
C LYS A 482 3.02 20.80 -3.05
N LEU A 483 2.77 19.52 -2.80
CA LEU A 483 2.69 18.94 -1.46
C LEU A 483 4.06 18.82 -0.77
N THR A 484 5.13 18.55 -1.52
CA THR A 484 6.43 18.17 -0.93
C THR A 484 7.55 19.19 -1.15
N ASN A 485 7.44 20.05 -2.15
CA ASN A 485 8.53 20.96 -2.52
C ASN A 485 8.14 22.45 -2.40
N THR A 486 7.05 22.86 -3.06
CA THR A 486 6.68 24.29 -3.08
C THR A 486 5.79 24.70 -1.91
N ASN A 487 5.10 23.74 -1.28
CA ASN A 487 4.10 23.97 -0.21
C ASN A 487 2.98 24.97 -0.59
N ASP A 488 2.80 25.26 -1.89
CA ASP A 488 1.80 26.19 -2.43
C ASP A 488 0.47 25.48 -2.68
N TRP A 489 -0.22 25.12 -1.61
CA TRP A 489 -1.52 24.44 -1.60
C TRP A 489 -2.25 24.71 -0.27
N GLU A 490 -3.55 24.45 -0.22
CA GLU A 490 -4.40 24.73 0.95
C GLU A 490 -5.00 23.45 1.54
N MET A 491 -5.75 22.70 0.74
CA MET A 491 -6.25 21.36 1.10
C MET A 491 -6.08 20.40 -0.07
N ALA A 492 -5.92 19.11 0.21
CA ALA A 492 -5.80 18.10 -0.85
C ALA A 492 -6.45 16.77 -0.46
N ILE A 493 -7.10 16.10 -1.44
CA ILE A 493 -7.51 14.70 -1.35
C ILE A 493 -6.35 13.86 -1.87
N MET A 494 -5.86 12.96 -1.02
CA MET A 494 -4.74 12.08 -1.32
C MET A 494 -4.99 10.67 -0.79
N GLY A 495 -4.08 9.76 -1.11
CA GLY A 495 -4.00 8.43 -0.52
C GLY A 495 -2.56 8.00 -0.38
N LEU A 496 -2.27 7.25 0.65
CA LEU A 496 -0.97 6.63 0.92
C LEU A 496 -1.14 5.12 1.09
N THR A 497 -0.12 4.36 0.72
CA THR A 497 -0.04 2.95 1.11
C THR A 497 0.21 2.88 2.60
N GLY A 498 -0.60 2.12 3.32
CA GLY A 498 -0.46 1.96 4.76
C GLY A 498 0.70 1.03 5.14
N THR A 499 1.04 1.05 6.41
CA THR A 499 2.11 0.26 7.03
C THR A 499 1.51 -0.67 8.11
N PRO A 500 0.64 -1.63 7.77
CA PRO A 500 -0.20 -2.35 8.72
C PRO A 500 0.59 -3.21 9.73
N LEU A 501 1.86 -3.48 9.44
CA LEU A 501 2.70 -4.37 10.23
C LEU A 501 3.71 -3.64 11.11
N GLU A 502 4.10 -2.42 10.72
CA GLU A 502 5.15 -1.66 11.39
C GLU A 502 4.90 -0.16 11.21
N PRO A 503 4.31 0.51 12.22
CA PRO A 503 4.03 1.95 12.12
C PRO A 503 5.27 2.81 11.89
N HIS A 504 6.46 2.35 12.32
CA HIS A 504 7.71 3.07 12.09
C HIS A 504 8.06 3.24 10.61
N ASP A 505 7.59 2.34 9.73
CA ASP A 505 7.77 2.48 8.29
C ASP A 505 7.04 3.71 7.72
N GLY A 506 6.00 4.19 8.43
CA GLY A 506 5.26 5.43 8.14
C GLY A 506 5.80 6.69 8.83
N LYS A 507 6.92 6.62 9.53
CA LYS A 507 7.48 7.75 10.32
C LYS A 507 7.67 9.04 9.52
N ASN A 508 7.96 8.91 8.22
CA ASN A 508 8.17 10.05 7.32
C ASN A 508 6.92 10.92 7.11
N VAL A 509 5.73 10.39 7.42
CA VAL A 509 4.46 11.15 7.44
C VAL A 509 4.30 11.88 8.78
N TRP A 510 4.70 11.24 9.88
CA TRP A 510 4.33 11.66 11.23
C TRP A 510 5.40 12.46 11.95
N THR A 511 6.67 12.20 11.68
CA THR A 511 7.76 12.95 12.31
C THR A 511 7.99 14.29 11.63
N SER A 512 8.31 15.30 12.41
CA SER A 512 8.44 16.70 11.97
C SER A 512 9.49 16.95 10.88
N LYS A 513 10.46 16.04 10.74
CA LYS A 513 11.51 16.05 9.69
C LYS A 513 11.22 15.06 8.56
N GLY A 514 10.06 14.41 8.57
CA GLY A 514 9.69 13.43 7.57
C GLY A 514 9.45 14.04 6.19
N SER A 515 9.85 13.35 5.14
CA SER A 515 9.72 13.83 3.75
C SER A 515 8.27 13.91 3.26
N LEU A 516 7.35 13.24 3.95
CA LEU A 516 5.89 13.25 3.67
C LEU A 516 5.07 13.90 4.80
N HIS A 517 5.70 14.69 5.68
CA HIS A 517 5.03 15.47 6.71
C HIS A 517 4.29 16.68 6.10
N MET A 518 3.48 16.41 5.08
CA MET A 518 2.95 17.39 4.14
C MET A 518 2.10 18.48 4.80
N PHE A 519 1.38 18.16 5.87
CA PHE A 519 0.52 19.12 6.56
C PHE A 519 1.30 20.24 7.28
N ASN A 520 2.60 20.06 7.56
CA ASN A 520 3.47 21.09 8.17
C ASN A 520 4.93 20.89 7.74
N GLN A 521 5.16 20.65 6.43
CA GLN A 521 6.45 20.33 5.84
C GLN A 521 7.51 21.39 6.15
N ARG A 522 8.69 20.97 6.56
CA ARG A 522 9.88 21.81 6.80
C ARG A 522 10.92 21.59 5.71
N PRO A 523 11.58 22.64 5.21
CA PRO A 523 12.76 22.49 4.36
C PRO A 523 13.84 21.65 5.05
N ALA A 524 14.62 20.90 4.29
CA ALA A 524 15.63 19.99 4.84
C ALA A 524 16.72 20.72 5.67
N ASP A 525 17.03 21.98 5.31
CA ASP A 525 17.98 22.85 5.97
C ASP A 525 17.37 23.74 7.07
N TYR A 526 16.09 23.54 7.40
CA TYR A 526 15.38 24.35 8.39
C TYR A 526 15.83 24.01 9.82
N THR A 527 16.36 24.99 10.54
CA THR A 527 16.98 24.82 11.86
C THR A 527 16.17 25.38 13.03
N VAL A 528 15.10 26.16 12.75
CA VAL A 528 14.28 26.76 13.80
C VAL A 528 13.34 25.69 14.38
N ASP A 529 13.33 25.55 15.71
CA ASP A 529 12.35 24.68 16.38
C ASP A 529 11.02 25.40 16.61
N ASP A 530 10.17 25.34 15.59
CA ASP A 530 8.81 25.86 15.60
C ASP A 530 7.75 24.74 15.57
N ARG A 531 8.17 23.53 15.98
CA ARG A 531 7.26 22.39 16.08
C ARG A 531 6.13 22.67 17.07
N LEU A 532 4.92 22.29 16.67
CA LEU A 532 3.79 22.26 17.60
C LEU A 532 4.04 21.21 18.70
N ASP A 533 3.50 21.40 19.91
CA ASP A 533 3.77 20.46 21.01
C ASP A 533 3.37 19.02 20.69
N TRP A 534 2.26 18.83 19.98
CA TRP A 534 1.85 17.50 19.54
C TRP A 534 2.75 16.90 18.43
N GLU A 535 3.45 17.71 17.61
CA GLU A 535 4.48 17.23 16.67
C GLU A 535 5.73 16.76 17.43
N LYS A 536 6.13 17.50 18.48
CA LYS A 536 7.24 17.07 19.36
C LYS A 536 6.91 15.73 20.03
N GLU A 537 5.66 15.58 20.49
CA GLU A 537 5.18 14.32 21.08
C GLU A 537 5.20 13.17 20.05
N LEU A 538 4.81 13.43 18.79
CA LEU A 538 4.90 12.42 17.72
C LEU A 538 6.35 12.03 17.43
N ASP A 539 7.27 12.99 17.33
CA ASP A 539 8.71 12.70 17.15
C ASP A 539 9.23 11.75 18.23
N GLU A 540 8.85 12.01 19.49
CA GLU A 540 9.23 11.19 20.63
C GLU A 540 8.60 9.79 20.59
N ILE A 541 7.30 9.69 20.27
CA ILE A 541 6.60 8.41 20.15
C ILE A 541 7.27 7.52 19.09
N PHE A 542 7.57 8.07 17.92
CA PHE A 542 8.22 7.28 16.86
C PHE A 542 9.66 6.92 17.20
N ARG A 543 10.37 7.78 17.94
CA ARG A 543 11.70 7.47 18.47
C ARG A 543 11.64 6.35 19.51
N GLU A 544 10.81 6.49 20.54
CA GLU A 544 10.67 5.52 21.62
C GLU A 544 10.10 4.18 21.11
N GLY A 545 9.06 4.23 20.24
CA GLY A 545 8.43 3.04 19.70
C GLY A 545 9.38 2.16 18.87
N ALA A 546 10.40 2.76 18.25
CA ALA A 546 11.42 2.01 17.53
C ALA A 546 12.42 1.31 18.46
N LEU A 547 12.61 1.82 19.68
CA LEU A 547 13.57 1.27 20.67
C LEU A 547 12.97 0.13 21.50
N LYS A 548 11.65 0.06 21.63
CA LYS A 548 10.98 -1.02 22.34
C LYS A 548 10.90 -2.25 21.46
N LEU A 549 11.20 -3.43 22.02
CA LEU A 549 11.33 -4.66 21.23
C LEU A 549 10.04 -5.50 21.22
N THR A 550 9.15 -5.32 22.19
CA THR A 550 7.92 -6.10 22.29
C THR A 550 6.70 -5.33 21.79
N TYR A 551 5.71 -6.04 21.30
CA TYR A 551 4.42 -5.47 20.89
C TYR A 551 3.74 -4.74 22.05
N GLU A 552 3.77 -5.33 23.24
CA GLU A 552 3.13 -4.84 24.46
C GLU A 552 3.68 -3.48 24.89
N GLU A 553 4.99 -3.26 24.74
CA GLU A 553 5.61 -1.97 25.04
C GLU A 553 5.34 -0.92 23.97
N ARG A 554 5.24 -1.33 22.70
CA ARG A 554 5.08 -0.45 21.53
C ARG A 554 3.62 -0.02 21.32
N LYS A 555 2.66 -0.93 21.57
CA LYS A 555 1.24 -0.71 21.31
C LYS A 555 0.68 0.55 21.98
N PRO A 556 0.94 0.83 23.28
CA PRO A 556 0.46 2.07 23.94
C PRO A 556 0.99 3.34 23.28
N LEU A 557 2.26 3.35 22.83
CA LEU A 557 2.86 4.48 22.12
C LEU A 557 2.16 4.73 20.78
N TYR A 558 1.92 3.68 20.01
CA TYR A 558 1.23 3.80 18.73
C TYR A 558 -0.28 4.02 18.87
N ASP A 559 -0.90 3.66 19.97
CA ASP A 559 -2.26 4.10 20.30
C ASP A 559 -2.29 5.60 20.58
N ARG A 560 -1.27 6.11 21.26
CA ARG A 560 -1.16 7.52 21.59
C ARG A 560 -0.99 8.39 20.35
N TYR A 561 -0.13 8.02 19.39
CA TYR A 561 0.02 8.79 18.15
C TYR A 561 -1.29 8.85 17.37
N GLN A 562 -2.01 7.74 17.22
CA GLN A 562 -3.31 7.71 16.54
C GLN A 562 -4.32 8.63 17.24
N THR A 563 -4.30 8.65 18.58
CA THR A 563 -5.15 9.55 19.40
C THR A 563 -4.80 11.02 19.15
N ILE A 564 -3.51 11.36 19.05
CA ILE A 564 -3.06 12.72 18.72
C ILE A 564 -3.59 13.13 17.35
N ILE A 565 -3.39 12.32 16.32
CA ILE A 565 -3.84 12.61 14.95
C ILE A 565 -5.37 12.74 14.90
N TYR A 566 -6.09 11.83 15.52
CA TYR A 566 -7.56 11.90 15.62
C TYR A 566 -8.05 13.19 16.29
N ASN A 567 -7.36 13.65 17.33
CA ASN A 567 -7.72 14.86 18.05
C ASN A 567 -7.29 16.16 17.34
N GLN A 568 -6.11 16.18 16.72
CA GLN A 568 -5.56 17.37 16.05
C GLN A 568 -6.06 17.54 14.61
N LYS A 569 -6.43 16.45 13.95
CA LYS A 569 -7.02 16.41 12.59
C LYS A 569 -6.25 17.19 11.51
N PRO A 570 -4.91 17.06 11.45
CA PRO A 570 -4.16 17.60 10.31
C PRO A 570 -4.48 16.83 9.02
N ILE A 571 -4.86 15.56 9.20
CA ILE A 571 -5.36 14.62 8.18
C ILE A 571 -6.72 14.13 8.65
N ILE A 572 -7.72 14.23 7.78
CA ILE A 572 -9.08 13.74 7.98
C ILE A 572 -9.26 12.53 7.07
N TYR A 573 -9.32 11.34 7.65
CA TYR A 573 -9.49 10.09 6.92
C TYR A 573 -10.91 9.98 6.38
N LEU A 574 -11.07 9.37 5.20
CA LEU A 574 -12.35 9.23 4.51
C LEU A 574 -12.86 7.80 4.61
N TYR A 575 -12.29 6.87 3.85
CA TYR A 575 -12.61 5.45 3.95
C TYR A 575 -11.43 4.56 3.54
N SER A 576 -11.52 3.29 3.89
CA SER A 576 -10.63 2.22 3.44
C SER A 576 -11.39 1.31 2.47
N PRO A 577 -10.96 1.16 1.21
CA PRO A 577 -11.57 0.19 0.29
C PRO A 577 -11.46 -1.24 0.83
N ILE A 578 -12.43 -2.09 0.47
CA ILE A 578 -12.34 -3.54 0.71
C ILE A 578 -11.77 -4.19 -0.54
N ARG A 579 -10.72 -5.00 -0.39
CA ARG A 579 -10.15 -5.76 -1.49
C ARG A 579 -10.99 -6.99 -1.80
N ILE A 580 -11.56 -7.03 -2.98
CA ILE A 580 -12.33 -8.17 -3.50
C ILE A 580 -11.60 -8.69 -4.74
N THR A 581 -11.37 -9.99 -4.82
CA THR A 581 -10.65 -10.60 -5.94
C THR A 581 -11.37 -11.85 -6.43
N ALA A 582 -11.55 -11.97 -7.73
CA ALA A 582 -12.02 -13.17 -8.39
C ALA A 582 -10.86 -13.98 -8.94
N ILE A 583 -10.91 -15.32 -8.83
CA ILE A 583 -9.94 -16.25 -9.41
C ILE A 583 -10.68 -17.46 -10.01
N ARG A 584 -10.15 -18.05 -11.10
CA ARG A 584 -10.72 -19.24 -11.73
C ARG A 584 -10.72 -20.41 -10.76
N LYS A 585 -11.84 -21.17 -10.71
CA LYS A 585 -12.07 -22.32 -9.79
C LYS A 585 -11.09 -23.48 -9.98
N LYS A 586 -10.46 -23.57 -11.16
CA LYS A 586 -9.43 -24.58 -11.45
C LYS A 586 -8.18 -24.47 -10.56
N PHE A 587 -7.91 -23.28 -9.98
CA PHE A 587 -6.77 -23.09 -9.08
C PHE A 587 -7.11 -23.51 -7.65
N LYS A 588 -6.20 -24.28 -7.06
CA LYS A 588 -6.29 -24.80 -5.69
C LYS A 588 -5.12 -24.29 -4.84
N ASN A 589 -5.18 -24.55 -3.53
CA ASN A 589 -4.27 -23.97 -2.52
C ASN A 589 -4.36 -22.45 -2.47
N ILE A 590 -5.58 -21.91 -2.60
CA ILE A 590 -5.86 -20.49 -2.48
C ILE A 590 -6.17 -20.18 -1.00
N PHE A 591 -5.27 -19.43 -0.35
CA PHE A 591 -5.33 -19.08 1.07
C PHE A 591 -5.37 -17.55 1.27
N PRO A 592 -6.50 -16.89 0.99
CA PRO A 592 -6.60 -15.43 0.98
C PRO A 592 -6.30 -14.81 2.33
N THR A 593 -5.57 -13.70 2.36
CA THR A 593 -5.33 -12.91 3.57
C THR A 593 -5.47 -11.41 3.28
N SER A 594 -5.87 -10.63 4.29
CA SER A 594 -5.94 -9.17 4.16
C SER A 594 -4.56 -8.52 4.03
N LEU A 595 -3.52 -9.12 4.60
CA LEU A 595 -2.16 -8.59 4.58
C LEU A 595 -1.43 -8.89 3.27
N SER A 596 -1.56 -10.12 2.75
CA SER A 596 -0.73 -10.59 1.62
C SER A 596 -1.52 -10.83 0.33
N GLY A 597 -2.85 -10.71 0.36
CA GLY A 597 -3.69 -10.88 -0.82
C GLY A 597 -4.11 -12.33 -1.09
N LEU A 598 -4.40 -12.63 -2.36
CA LEU A 598 -4.98 -13.91 -2.78
C LEU A 598 -3.93 -14.91 -3.27
N ILE A 599 -2.88 -14.44 -3.93
CA ILE A 599 -1.92 -15.28 -4.66
C ILE A 599 -0.48 -15.13 -4.13
N TYR A 600 -0.32 -14.81 -2.86
CA TYR A 600 1.00 -14.62 -2.25
C TYR A 600 1.85 -15.91 -2.21
N ASN A 601 1.20 -17.09 -2.23
CA ASN A 601 1.81 -18.39 -2.20
C ASN A 601 1.84 -19.06 -3.60
N LEU A 602 2.29 -18.30 -4.61
CA LEU A 602 2.35 -18.75 -6.01
C LEU A 602 3.08 -20.09 -6.21
N ASP A 603 4.03 -20.39 -5.34
CA ASP A 603 4.80 -21.64 -5.33
C ASP A 603 3.96 -22.86 -4.92
N GLU A 604 2.86 -22.65 -4.17
CA GLU A 604 1.96 -23.71 -3.68
C GLU A 604 0.68 -23.87 -4.50
N ILE A 605 0.34 -22.86 -5.33
CA ILE A 605 -0.85 -22.89 -6.19
C ILE A 605 -0.69 -23.93 -7.29
N TYR A 606 -1.74 -24.71 -7.55
CA TYR A 606 -1.76 -25.70 -8.62
C TYR A 606 -3.10 -25.71 -9.36
N ILE A 607 -3.13 -26.38 -10.52
CA ILE A 607 -4.33 -26.58 -11.34
C ILE A 607 -4.85 -28.02 -11.12
N GLU A 608 -6.14 -28.09 -10.74
CA GLU A 608 -6.82 -29.38 -10.61
C GLU A 608 -7.20 -30.00 -11.96
#